data_23771405764ce6be381bc80a7675f7b8
#
_entry.id   23771405764ce6be381bc80a7675f7b8
#
_cell.length_a   1.000
_cell.length_b   1.000
_cell.length_c   1.000
_cell.angle_alpha   90.00
_cell.angle_beta   90.00
_cell.angle_gamma   90.00
#
_symmetry.space_group_name_H-M   'P 1'
#
loop_
_entity.id
_entity.type
_entity.pdbx_description
1 polymer ?
#
loop_
_entity_poly.entity_id
_entity_poly.type
_entity_poly.pdbx_seq_one_letter_code
_entity_poly.pdbx_strand_id
1 'polypeptide(L)'
;MIHPDKTRNPQAPEAFDRLKKAQTELSDEKHRTQLDEAIADARMLLMRENKWTADSPETRTEEFKSKWADKTKFVLIENEQRRRRQLKAQMQEEGREQRREDEEIDQRKRKRQHEQDWEATRDKRIDSWRQFQKGKTGGEGGGTAKKKKKLKPIG
;
A
#
# COMPACT_ATOMS: atom_id res chain seq x y z
N MET A 1 29.98 16.90 29.61
CA MET A 1 30.63 15.96 28.68
C MET A 1 29.72 14.74 28.54
N ILE A 2 29.28 14.39 27.33
CA ILE A 2 28.23 13.34 27.11
C ILE A 2 28.83 12.04 26.54
N HIS A 3 30.18 12.02 26.29
CA HIS A 3 30.84 10.86 25.69
C HIS A 3 30.81 9.65 26.64
N PRO A 4 30.35 8.46 26.21
CA PRO A 4 30.18 7.30 27.09
C PRO A 4 31.47 6.86 27.76
N ASP A 5 32.65 6.94 27.08
CA ASP A 5 33.94 6.55 27.64
C ASP A 5 34.47 7.51 28.73
N LYS A 6 33.97 8.75 28.74
CA LYS A 6 34.44 9.80 29.65
C LYS A 6 33.49 10.06 30.82
N THR A 7 32.29 9.49 30.77
CA THR A 7 31.25 9.73 31.77
C THR A 7 30.75 8.39 32.28
N ARG A 8 30.79 8.18 33.60
CA ARG A 8 30.22 6.96 34.23
C ARG A 8 28.68 6.98 34.35
N ASN A 9 28.01 7.86 33.61
CA ASN A 9 26.56 7.96 33.65
C ASN A 9 25.96 6.89 32.74
N PRO A 10 25.05 6.02 33.23
CA PRO A 10 24.41 4.98 32.42
C PRO A 10 23.57 5.52 31.28
N GLN A 11 23.12 6.78 31.33
CA GLN A 11 22.35 7.44 30.26
C GLN A 11 23.23 8.12 29.19
N ALA A 12 24.57 8.15 29.38
CA ALA A 12 25.50 8.81 28.46
C ALA A 12 25.48 8.20 27.03
N PRO A 13 25.41 6.88 26.82
CA PRO A 13 25.35 6.29 25.50
C PRO A 13 24.06 6.73 24.74
N GLU A 14 22.92 6.68 25.42
CA GLU A 14 21.64 7.08 24.81
C GLU A 14 21.62 8.58 24.44
N ALA A 15 22.12 9.42 25.33
CA ALA A 15 22.23 10.86 25.06
C ALA A 15 23.19 11.15 23.89
N PHE A 16 24.28 10.42 23.80
CA PHE A 16 25.24 10.55 22.70
C PHE A 16 24.63 10.11 21.36
N ASP A 17 23.91 9.00 21.34
CA ASP A 17 23.22 8.52 20.15
C ASP A 17 22.14 9.50 19.68
N ARG A 18 21.39 10.10 20.60
CA ARG A 18 20.42 11.15 20.28
C ARG A 18 21.10 12.37 19.66
N LEU A 19 22.23 12.79 20.22
CA LEU A 19 23.00 13.92 19.70
C LEU A 19 23.57 13.62 18.30
N LYS A 20 24.10 12.43 18.10
CA LYS A 20 24.62 12.00 16.79
C LYS A 20 23.51 11.94 15.72
N LYS A 21 22.34 11.42 16.07
CA LYS A 21 21.16 11.44 15.16
C LYS A 21 20.75 12.88 14.82
N ALA A 22 20.66 13.75 15.83
CA ALA A 22 20.32 15.15 15.59
C ALA A 22 21.35 15.85 14.70
N GLN A 23 22.64 15.57 14.90
CA GLN A 23 23.69 16.09 14.02
C GLN A 23 23.53 15.62 12.58
N THR A 24 23.23 14.34 12.36
CA THR A 24 23.02 13.76 11.03
C THR A 24 21.83 14.43 10.33
N GLU A 25 20.70 14.56 11.04
CA GLU A 25 19.48 15.21 10.52
C GLU A 25 19.71 16.68 10.15
N LEU A 26 20.42 17.43 11.00
CA LEU A 26 20.70 18.85 10.76
C LEU A 26 21.80 19.10 9.73
N SER A 27 22.66 18.11 9.47
CA SER A 27 23.72 18.19 8.46
C SER A 27 23.18 17.90 7.04
N ASP A 28 22.05 17.19 6.93
CA ASP A 28 21.38 16.99 5.66
C ASP A 28 20.52 18.22 5.32
N GLU A 29 20.88 18.89 4.24
CA GLU A 29 20.19 20.10 3.78
C GLU A 29 18.68 19.87 3.54
N LYS A 30 18.30 18.70 3.03
CA LYS A 30 16.89 18.37 2.79
C LYS A 30 16.11 18.25 4.10
N HIS A 31 16.66 17.53 5.07
CA HIS A 31 16.02 17.38 6.39
C HIS A 31 15.95 18.70 7.13
N ARG A 32 17.01 19.49 7.04
CA ARG A 32 17.03 20.84 7.62
C ARG A 32 15.97 21.74 7.02
N THR A 33 15.86 21.78 5.69
CA THR A 33 14.84 22.57 5.01
C THR A 33 13.42 22.15 5.42
N GLN A 34 13.14 20.84 5.49
CA GLN A 34 11.85 20.32 5.96
C GLN A 34 11.55 20.72 7.40
N LEU A 35 12.56 20.75 8.26
CA LEU A 35 12.42 21.20 9.65
C LEU A 35 12.12 22.70 9.71
N ASP A 36 12.83 23.51 8.95
CA ASP A 36 12.65 24.96 8.88
C ASP A 36 11.25 25.31 8.33
N GLU A 37 10.77 24.60 7.31
CA GLU A 37 9.41 24.70 6.80
C GLU A 37 8.36 24.35 7.87
N ALA A 38 8.54 23.24 8.57
CA ALA A 38 7.62 22.84 9.64
C ALA A 38 7.57 23.84 10.79
N ILE A 39 8.70 24.48 11.12
CA ILE A 39 8.78 25.55 12.13
C ILE A 39 8.01 26.78 11.66
N ALA A 40 8.16 27.17 10.38
CA ALA A 40 7.46 28.30 9.80
C ALA A 40 5.94 28.02 9.72
N ASP A 41 5.54 26.84 9.26
CA ASP A 41 4.14 26.41 9.18
C ASP A 41 3.47 26.42 10.56
N ALA A 42 4.15 25.89 11.57
CA ALA A 42 3.65 25.86 12.93
C ALA A 42 3.39 27.28 13.47
N ARG A 43 4.28 28.23 13.15
CA ARG A 43 4.08 29.65 13.51
C ARG A 43 2.85 30.22 12.84
N MET A 44 2.72 30.01 11.52
CA MET A 44 1.58 30.49 10.75
C MET A 44 0.26 29.91 11.24
N LEU A 45 0.22 28.61 11.55
CA LEU A 45 -0.95 27.96 12.11
C LEU A 45 -1.33 28.53 13.46
N LEU A 46 -0.37 28.71 14.37
CA LEU A 46 -0.60 29.28 15.70
C LEU A 46 -1.14 30.71 15.63
N MET A 47 -0.57 31.53 14.75
CA MET A 47 -1.02 32.90 14.51
C MET A 47 -2.46 32.94 13.96
N ARG A 48 -2.78 32.03 13.00
CA ARG A 48 -4.12 31.92 12.42
C ARG A 48 -5.16 31.45 13.44
N GLU A 49 -4.84 30.46 14.26
CA GLU A 49 -5.73 29.93 15.29
C GLU A 49 -6.11 31.01 16.32
N ASN A 50 -5.16 31.86 16.69
CA ASN A 50 -5.37 32.92 17.69
C ASN A 50 -5.73 34.25 17.06
N LYS A 51 -5.83 34.35 15.73
CA LYS A 51 -6.07 35.58 14.97
C LYS A 51 -5.05 36.70 15.26
N TRP A 52 -3.80 36.30 15.52
CA TRP A 52 -2.68 37.21 15.75
C TRP A 52 -2.01 37.61 14.43
N THR A 53 -1.47 38.82 14.41
CA THR A 53 -0.62 39.33 13.33
C THR A 53 0.86 39.23 13.73
N ALA A 54 1.76 39.41 12.76
CA ALA A 54 3.21 39.35 13.02
C ALA A 54 3.67 40.40 14.05
N ASP A 55 2.96 41.53 14.12
CA ASP A 55 3.28 42.67 15.00
C ASP A 55 2.57 42.60 16.35
N SER A 56 1.72 41.60 16.56
CA SER A 56 1.01 41.43 17.83
C SER A 56 1.98 41.25 18.99
N PRO A 57 1.81 41.95 20.13
CA PRO A 57 2.72 41.90 21.27
C PRO A 57 2.83 40.46 21.86
N GLU A 58 1.79 39.68 21.73
CA GLU A 58 1.72 38.30 22.19
C GLU A 58 2.77 37.42 21.53
N THR A 59 3.16 37.69 20.28
CA THR A 59 4.17 36.91 19.53
C THR A 59 5.59 36.99 20.12
N ARG A 60 5.82 37.96 21.03
CA ARG A 60 7.11 38.18 21.72
C ARG A 60 7.19 37.54 23.09
N THR A 61 6.08 36.95 23.57
CA THR A 61 6.03 36.32 24.90
C THR A 61 6.66 34.94 24.95
N GLU A 62 7.13 34.54 26.13
CA GLU A 62 7.63 33.17 26.36
C GLU A 62 6.53 32.13 26.21
N GLU A 63 5.27 32.48 26.52
CA GLU A 63 4.13 31.59 26.30
C GLU A 63 3.93 31.30 24.82
N PHE A 64 4.10 32.29 23.97
CA PHE A 64 4.05 32.07 22.52
C PHE A 64 5.15 31.12 22.07
N LYS A 65 6.37 31.30 22.53
CA LYS A 65 7.49 30.40 22.16
C LYS A 65 7.23 28.96 22.57
N SER A 66 6.70 28.76 23.77
CA SER A 66 6.32 27.41 24.24
C SER A 66 5.23 26.78 23.38
N LYS A 67 4.13 27.51 23.12
CA LYS A 67 3.04 27.05 22.25
C LYS A 67 3.53 26.79 20.82
N TRP A 68 4.42 27.62 20.31
CA TRP A 68 5.02 27.43 19.00
C TRP A 68 5.88 26.17 18.94
N ALA A 69 6.72 25.92 19.94
CA ALA A 69 7.50 24.69 20.02
C ALA A 69 6.62 23.43 20.05
N ASP A 70 5.53 23.45 20.82
CA ASP A 70 4.60 22.32 20.87
C ASP A 70 3.82 22.16 19.55
N LYS A 71 3.42 23.28 18.93
CA LYS A 71 2.78 23.23 17.61
C LYS A 71 3.73 22.70 16.52
N THR A 72 5.01 23.04 16.60
CA THR A 72 6.05 22.50 15.69
C THR A 72 6.16 21.00 15.83
N LYS A 73 6.20 20.46 17.05
CA LYS A 73 6.18 19.01 17.28
C LYS A 73 4.94 18.37 16.66
N PHE A 74 3.78 18.97 16.84
CA PHE A 74 2.54 18.47 16.26
C PHE A 74 2.59 18.44 14.72
N VAL A 75 3.04 19.52 14.08
CA VAL A 75 3.19 19.60 12.60
C VAL A 75 4.15 18.52 12.09
N LEU A 76 5.29 18.33 12.76
CA LEU A 76 6.26 17.29 12.39
C LEU A 76 5.65 15.88 12.46
N ILE A 77 4.91 15.58 13.53
CA ILE A 77 4.23 14.30 13.71
C ILE A 77 3.17 14.11 12.61
N GLU A 78 2.39 15.14 12.31
CA GLU A 78 1.35 15.08 11.28
C GLU A 78 1.95 14.87 9.89
N ASN A 79 3.03 15.58 9.55
CA ASN A 79 3.73 15.42 8.29
C ASN A 79 4.29 13.99 8.12
N GLU A 80 4.91 13.44 9.17
CA GLU A 80 5.42 12.07 9.14
C GLU A 80 4.28 11.05 9.03
N GLN A 81 3.16 11.24 9.73
CA GLN A 81 1.99 10.37 9.59
C GLN A 81 1.37 10.45 8.19
N ARG A 82 1.35 11.63 7.58
CA ARG A 82 0.89 11.84 6.20
C ARG A 82 1.80 11.09 5.23
N ARG A 83 3.10 11.25 5.37
CA ARG A 83 4.10 10.53 4.56
C ARG A 83 3.95 9.02 4.67
N ARG A 84 3.80 8.49 5.88
CA ARG A 84 3.58 7.05 6.10
C ARG A 84 2.29 6.54 5.48
N ARG A 85 1.21 7.32 5.57
CA ARG A 85 -0.06 6.97 4.92
C ARG A 85 0.06 6.95 3.40
N GLN A 86 0.74 7.94 2.81
CA GLN A 86 0.99 7.98 1.37
C GLN A 86 1.84 6.79 0.90
N LEU A 87 2.94 6.50 1.59
CA LEU A 87 3.79 5.36 1.27
C LEU A 87 3.02 4.04 1.35
N LYS A 88 2.21 3.87 2.40
CA LYS A 88 1.37 2.67 2.55
C LYS A 88 0.34 2.56 1.41
N ALA A 89 -0.29 3.66 1.03
CA ALA A 89 -1.24 3.69 -0.07
C ALA A 89 -0.57 3.33 -1.42
N GLN A 90 0.62 3.88 -1.67
CA GLN A 90 1.42 3.57 -2.85
C GLN A 90 1.78 2.08 -2.90
N MET A 91 2.33 1.52 -1.82
CA MET A 91 2.66 0.09 -1.75
C MET A 91 1.43 -0.81 -1.95
N GLN A 92 0.26 -0.40 -1.44
CA GLN A 92 -0.97 -1.15 -1.66
C GLN A 92 -1.43 -1.11 -3.12
N GLU A 93 -1.27 0.04 -3.78
CA GLU A 93 -1.65 0.19 -5.19
C GLU A 93 -0.70 -0.63 -6.10
N GLU A 94 0.61 -0.51 -5.88
CA GLU A 94 1.62 -1.32 -6.58
C GLU A 94 1.36 -2.82 -6.40
N GLY A 95 1.05 -3.25 -5.17
CA GLY A 95 0.70 -4.66 -4.90
C GLY A 95 -0.62 -5.10 -5.55
N ARG A 96 -1.56 -4.17 -5.78
CA ARG A 96 -2.82 -4.43 -6.49
C ARG A 96 -2.59 -4.55 -8.00
N GLU A 97 -1.77 -3.68 -8.56
CA GLU A 97 -1.37 -3.71 -9.97
C GLU A 97 -0.62 -5.00 -10.30
N GLN A 98 0.36 -5.34 -9.47
CA GLN A 98 1.13 -6.58 -9.66
C GLN A 98 0.24 -7.83 -9.64
N ARG A 99 -0.74 -7.91 -8.72
CA ARG A 99 -1.71 -9.02 -8.70
C ARG A 99 -2.56 -9.09 -9.97
N ARG A 100 -2.98 -7.94 -10.51
CA ARG A 100 -3.74 -7.89 -11.78
C ARG A 100 -2.89 -8.39 -12.94
N GLU A 101 -1.63 -7.95 -13.01
CA GLU A 101 -0.70 -8.43 -14.04
C GLU A 101 -0.45 -9.93 -13.95
N ASP A 102 -0.23 -10.45 -12.74
CA ASP A 102 -0.04 -11.88 -12.49
C ASP A 102 -1.29 -12.68 -12.89
N GLU A 103 -2.49 -12.20 -12.52
CA GLU A 103 -3.76 -12.82 -12.92
C GLU A 103 -3.96 -12.82 -14.44
N GLU A 104 -3.61 -11.75 -15.14
CA GLU A 104 -3.68 -11.69 -16.61
C GLU A 104 -2.70 -12.67 -17.26
N ILE A 105 -1.47 -12.74 -16.75
CA ILE A 105 -0.46 -13.68 -17.23
C ILE A 105 -0.95 -15.12 -17.04
N ASP A 106 -1.51 -15.43 -15.88
CA ASP A 106 -2.05 -16.77 -15.59
C ASP A 106 -3.27 -17.09 -16.47
N GLN A 107 -4.15 -16.14 -16.69
CA GLN A 107 -5.28 -16.33 -17.62
C GLN A 107 -4.80 -16.61 -19.06
N ARG A 108 -3.79 -15.85 -19.52
CA ARG A 108 -3.19 -16.10 -20.85
C ARG A 108 -2.52 -17.47 -20.93
N LYS A 109 -1.81 -17.91 -19.88
CA LYS A 109 -1.21 -19.24 -19.81
C LYS A 109 -2.30 -20.32 -19.86
N ARG A 110 -3.34 -20.22 -19.02
CA ARG A 110 -4.47 -21.18 -19.00
C ARG A 110 -5.19 -21.27 -20.35
N LYS A 111 -5.43 -20.12 -21.01
CA LYS A 111 -6.02 -20.11 -22.35
C LYS A 111 -5.17 -20.85 -23.38
N ARG A 112 -3.85 -20.55 -23.42
CA ARG A 112 -2.91 -21.24 -24.33
C ARG A 112 -2.85 -22.75 -24.05
N GLN A 113 -2.79 -23.14 -22.80
CA GLN A 113 -2.74 -24.55 -22.40
C GLN A 113 -4.04 -25.25 -22.79
N HIS A 114 -5.20 -24.64 -22.52
CA HIS A 114 -6.48 -25.16 -22.93
C HIS A 114 -6.59 -25.34 -24.46
N GLU A 115 -6.08 -24.36 -25.21
CA GLU A 115 -6.07 -24.41 -26.67
C GLU A 115 -5.17 -25.56 -27.19
N GLN A 116 -3.96 -25.70 -26.61
CA GLN A 116 -3.06 -26.81 -26.92
C GLN A 116 -3.68 -28.16 -26.59
N ASP A 117 -4.27 -28.33 -25.40
CA ASP A 117 -4.95 -29.56 -24.97
C ASP A 117 -6.17 -29.84 -25.86
N TRP A 118 -6.88 -28.80 -26.25
CA TRP A 118 -8.01 -28.90 -27.16
C TRP A 118 -7.59 -29.40 -28.55
N GLU A 119 -6.50 -28.87 -29.09
CA GLU A 119 -5.94 -29.36 -30.35
C GLU A 119 -5.37 -30.80 -30.24
N ALA A 120 -4.61 -31.08 -29.19
CA ALA A 120 -4.03 -32.39 -28.97
C ALA A 120 -5.08 -33.51 -28.81
N THR A 121 -6.27 -33.13 -28.29
CA THR A 121 -7.39 -34.07 -28.10
C THR A 121 -8.36 -34.08 -29.28
N ARG A 122 -8.10 -33.31 -30.34
CA ARG A 122 -8.99 -33.16 -31.49
C ARG A 122 -9.36 -34.49 -32.14
N ASP A 123 -8.35 -35.33 -32.46
CA ASP A 123 -8.56 -36.61 -33.14
C ASP A 123 -9.36 -37.59 -32.28
N LYS A 124 -9.06 -37.62 -30.98
CA LYS A 124 -9.84 -38.45 -30.03
C LYS A 124 -11.30 -38.00 -29.95
N ARG A 125 -11.58 -36.69 -30.01
CA ARG A 125 -12.96 -36.18 -30.03
C ARG A 125 -13.67 -36.52 -31.32
N ILE A 126 -12.97 -36.41 -32.46
CA ILE A 126 -13.53 -36.76 -33.78
C ILE A 126 -13.84 -38.26 -33.83
N ASP A 127 -12.93 -39.12 -33.33
CA ASP A 127 -13.15 -40.55 -33.31
C ASP A 127 -14.29 -40.96 -32.38
N SER A 128 -14.35 -40.38 -31.20
CA SER A 128 -15.46 -40.56 -30.25
C SER A 128 -16.82 -40.16 -30.89
N TRP A 129 -16.84 -39.05 -31.59
CA TRP A 129 -18.05 -38.58 -32.29
C TRP A 129 -18.44 -39.50 -33.45
N ARG A 130 -17.46 -40.00 -34.22
CA ARG A 130 -17.69 -40.99 -35.28
C ARG A 130 -18.22 -42.33 -34.73
N GLN A 131 -17.68 -42.79 -33.62
CA GLN A 131 -18.18 -43.99 -32.93
C GLN A 131 -19.61 -43.80 -32.44
N PHE A 132 -19.92 -42.64 -31.86
CA PHE A 132 -21.26 -42.31 -31.44
C PHE A 132 -22.24 -42.30 -32.60
N GLN A 133 -21.88 -41.73 -33.75
CA GLN A 133 -22.70 -41.78 -34.96
C GLN A 133 -22.92 -43.20 -35.47
N LYS A 134 -21.87 -44.00 -35.53
CA LYS A 134 -21.97 -45.43 -35.93
C LYS A 134 -22.89 -46.24 -35.01
N GLY A 135 -22.80 -46.02 -33.71
CA GLY A 135 -23.68 -46.64 -32.72
C GLY A 135 -25.15 -46.22 -32.84
N LYS A 136 -25.40 -45.01 -33.35
CA LYS A 136 -26.77 -44.51 -33.54
C LYS A 136 -27.42 -45.01 -34.84
N THR A 137 -26.63 -45.34 -35.87
CA THR A 137 -27.10 -45.88 -37.14
C THR A 137 -27.25 -47.40 -37.16
N GLY A 138 -26.75 -48.09 -36.12
CA GLY A 138 -26.82 -49.55 -35.98
C GLY A 138 -27.84 -50.10 -34.98
N GLY A 139 -28.72 -49.24 -34.44
CA GLY A 139 -29.69 -49.63 -33.42
C GLY A 139 -31.11 -49.26 -33.82
N GLU A 140 -31.72 -50.03 -34.67
CA GLU A 140 -33.18 -50.06 -34.78
C GLU A 140 -33.76 -50.65 -33.48
N GLY A 141 -34.67 -49.87 -32.86
CA GLY A 141 -35.65 -50.41 -31.91
C GLY A 141 -35.22 -50.42 -30.43
N GLY A 142 -35.61 -49.38 -29.70
CA GLY A 142 -35.59 -49.41 -28.27
C GLY A 142 -35.92 -48.04 -27.67
N GLY A 143 -37.19 -47.71 -27.63
CA GLY A 143 -37.69 -46.48 -26.98
C GLY A 143 -37.39 -46.54 -25.48
N THR A 144 -36.50 -45.69 -25.01
CA THR A 144 -36.36 -45.40 -23.59
C THR A 144 -36.72 -43.92 -23.35
N ALA A 145 -37.76 -43.79 -22.55
CA ALA A 145 -38.35 -42.52 -22.14
C ALA A 145 -37.28 -41.59 -21.55
N LYS A 146 -37.14 -40.38 -22.14
CA LYS A 146 -36.33 -39.29 -21.59
C LYS A 146 -36.93 -38.84 -20.26
N LYS A 147 -36.35 -39.19 -19.14
CA LYS A 147 -36.58 -38.50 -17.87
C LYS A 147 -36.08 -37.05 -17.99
N LYS A 148 -37.02 -36.08 -18.06
CA LYS A 148 -36.74 -34.67 -17.94
C LYS A 148 -36.17 -34.38 -16.55
N LYS A 149 -34.90 -34.03 -16.48
CA LYS A 149 -34.31 -33.43 -15.26
C LYS A 149 -34.92 -32.05 -15.06
N LYS A 150 -35.70 -31.88 -13.99
CA LYS A 150 -36.14 -30.55 -13.51
C LYS A 150 -34.91 -29.75 -13.11
N LEU A 151 -34.70 -28.62 -13.79
CA LEU A 151 -33.75 -27.59 -13.36
C LEU A 151 -34.26 -26.97 -12.04
N LYS A 152 -33.45 -26.97 -11.01
CA LYS A 152 -33.71 -26.25 -9.78
C LYS A 152 -33.51 -24.74 -10.04
N PRO A 153 -34.40 -23.85 -9.59
CA PRO A 153 -34.17 -22.43 -9.68
C PRO A 153 -33.02 -22.02 -8.76
N ILE A 154 -32.13 -21.18 -9.29
CA ILE A 154 -31.07 -20.53 -8.53
C ILE A 154 -31.74 -19.36 -7.82
N GLY A 155 -31.76 -19.39 -6.48
CA GLY A 155 -32.11 -18.28 -5.64
C GLY A 155 -30.86 -17.49 -5.24
#